data_fa694096eebe740f6dd7517585090a4d
#
_entry.id   fa694096eebe740f6dd7517585090a4d
#
_cell.length_a   1.000
_cell.length_b   1.000
_cell.length_c   1.000
_cell.angle_alpha   90.00
_cell.angle_beta   90.00
_cell.angle_gamma   90.00
#
_symmetry.space_group_name_H-M   'P 1'
#
loop_
_entity.id
_entity.type
_entity.pdbx_description
1 polymer ?
#
loop_
_entity_poly.entity_id
_entity_poly.type
_entity_poly.pdbx_seq_one_letter_code
_entity_poly.pdbx_strand_id
1 'polypeptide(L)'
;DPFGELYVIAVPESTGAAATVTLTVTGAATETGTVNVYVGRTRVQAPVTNGDNVTMIASSIQDAINAVPTLPFTASSSAGVVTLTARHKGLCGNEIPVSLNYYGFGGGEVLPAGVQIAVATGTAGTGAPVLTGAVAAMADEPFDYIGLPFNDTASVNTLVTEMNDTSGRWSYARQLYGHVYTAKTGTLSELVTAGDQFNQQHITLAGYEKD
;
A
#
# COMPACT_ATOMS: atom_id res chain seq x y z
N ASP A 1 2.22 33.44 -2.68
CA ASP A 1 3.09 32.77 -3.62
C ASP A 1 2.26 31.73 -4.39
N PRO A 2 2.07 31.89 -5.72
CA PRO A 2 1.34 30.90 -6.50
C PRO A 2 2.11 29.58 -6.64
N PHE A 3 3.33 29.50 -6.15
CA PHE A 3 4.20 28.32 -6.21
C PHE A 3 4.65 27.95 -4.80
N GLY A 4 3.74 27.37 -4.02
CA GLY A 4 4.10 26.83 -2.71
C GLY A 4 5.27 25.84 -2.82
N GLU A 5 6.21 25.90 -1.89
CA GLU A 5 7.31 24.93 -1.82
C GLU A 5 6.80 23.59 -1.29
N LEU A 6 7.19 22.50 -1.95
CA LEU A 6 6.93 21.14 -1.49
C LEU A 6 8.21 20.53 -0.93
N TYR A 7 8.20 20.24 0.36
CA TYR A 7 9.26 19.51 1.02
C TYR A 7 8.93 18.01 1.06
N VAL A 8 9.86 17.17 0.67
CA VAL A 8 9.73 15.71 0.77
C VAL A 8 10.84 15.18 1.66
N ILE A 9 10.46 14.60 2.79
CA ILE A 9 11.40 14.01 3.76
C ILE A 9 11.32 12.49 3.63
N ALA A 10 12.42 11.87 3.20
CA ALA A 10 12.51 10.42 3.11
C ALA A 10 12.58 9.79 4.51
N VAL A 11 11.76 8.78 4.72
CA VAL A 11 11.74 8.00 5.98
C VAL A 11 12.46 6.67 5.76
N PRO A 12 13.32 6.23 6.67
CA PRO A 12 13.97 4.91 6.59
C PRO A 12 12.95 3.78 6.52
N GLU A 13 13.30 2.72 5.79
CA GLU A 13 12.45 1.53 5.71
C GLU A 13 12.26 0.92 7.10
N SER A 14 11.05 0.41 7.36
CA SER A 14 10.74 -0.36 8.57
C SER A 14 11.65 -1.59 8.72
N THR A 15 12.00 -1.94 9.94
CA THR A 15 12.75 -3.17 10.27
C THR A 15 11.88 -4.44 10.25
N GLY A 16 10.57 -4.31 10.06
CA GLY A 16 9.62 -5.42 10.02
C GLY A 16 9.69 -6.26 8.75
N ALA A 17 8.63 -7.03 8.49
CA ALA A 17 8.48 -7.87 7.30
C ALA A 17 7.72 -7.15 6.18
N ALA A 18 7.98 -7.52 4.94
CA ALA A 18 7.19 -7.11 3.80
C ALA A 18 5.90 -7.92 3.70
N ALA A 19 4.81 -7.29 3.27
CA ALA A 19 3.56 -7.99 2.99
C ALA A 19 3.69 -8.91 1.77
N THR A 20 2.97 -10.02 1.78
CA THR A 20 2.89 -10.93 0.63
C THR A 20 1.45 -11.21 0.23
N VAL A 21 1.23 -11.43 -1.05
CA VAL A 21 -0.03 -11.91 -1.63
C VAL A 21 0.27 -13.09 -2.51
N THR A 22 -0.55 -14.13 -2.48
CA THR A 22 -0.36 -15.33 -3.29
C THR A 22 -1.45 -15.45 -4.36
N LEU A 23 -1.04 -15.80 -5.57
CA LEU A 23 -1.92 -16.18 -6.67
C LEU A 23 -1.69 -17.66 -6.95
N THR A 24 -2.67 -18.51 -6.65
CA THR A 24 -2.56 -19.95 -6.86
C THR A 24 -3.28 -20.35 -8.15
N VAL A 25 -2.54 -20.81 -9.13
CA VAL A 25 -3.06 -21.31 -10.39
C VAL A 25 -3.41 -22.78 -10.25
N THR A 26 -4.67 -23.14 -10.53
CA THR A 26 -5.20 -24.52 -10.42
C THR A 26 -5.86 -24.95 -11.72
N GLY A 27 -5.32 -24.99 -12.81
CA GLY A 27 -5.88 -25.44 -14.05
C GLY A 27 -4.98 -25.12 -15.23
N ALA A 28 -4.87 -26.04 -16.15
CA ALA A 28 -4.15 -25.84 -17.40
C ALA A 28 -5.03 -25.08 -18.40
N ALA A 29 -4.41 -24.26 -19.23
CA ALA A 29 -5.12 -23.52 -20.27
C ALA A 29 -5.57 -24.46 -21.40
N THR A 30 -6.85 -24.41 -21.72
CA THR A 30 -7.43 -25.11 -22.90
C THR A 30 -7.70 -24.13 -24.04
N GLU A 31 -7.41 -22.84 -23.82
CA GLU A 31 -7.56 -21.79 -24.81
C GLU A 31 -6.46 -20.74 -24.63
N THR A 32 -6.07 -20.09 -25.71
CA THR A 32 -5.13 -18.95 -25.65
C THR A 32 -5.87 -17.69 -25.21
N GLY A 33 -5.25 -16.91 -24.30
CA GLY A 33 -5.85 -15.67 -23.80
C GLY A 33 -4.90 -14.87 -22.93
N THR A 34 -5.45 -14.04 -22.06
CA THR A 34 -4.67 -13.15 -21.20
C THR A 34 -5.23 -13.16 -19.79
N VAL A 35 -4.36 -13.28 -18.80
CA VAL A 35 -4.70 -13.05 -17.39
C VAL A 35 -4.43 -11.58 -17.06
N ASN A 36 -5.46 -10.88 -16.61
CA ASN A 36 -5.32 -9.48 -16.18
C ASN A 36 -5.17 -9.44 -14.65
N VAL A 37 -3.99 -9.06 -14.17
CA VAL A 37 -3.69 -8.88 -12.76
C VAL A 37 -3.68 -7.39 -12.45
N TYR A 38 -4.43 -6.97 -11.46
CA TYR A 38 -4.45 -5.60 -10.96
C TYR A 38 -3.67 -5.52 -9.65
N VAL A 39 -2.66 -4.68 -9.62
CA VAL A 39 -1.91 -4.33 -8.42
C VAL A 39 -2.18 -2.87 -8.11
N GLY A 40 -2.99 -2.63 -7.10
CA GLY A 40 -3.58 -1.31 -6.89
C GLY A 40 -4.45 -0.92 -8.10
N ARG A 41 -4.10 0.17 -8.78
CA ARG A 41 -4.78 0.65 -9.99
C ARG A 41 -4.10 0.24 -11.30
N THR A 42 -2.95 -0.40 -11.22
CA THR A 42 -2.16 -0.76 -12.40
C THR A 42 -2.54 -2.14 -12.90
N ARG A 43 -3.00 -2.22 -14.14
CA ARG A 43 -3.27 -3.48 -14.84
C ARG A 43 -1.98 -4.03 -15.43
N VAL A 44 -1.71 -5.30 -15.15
CA VAL A 44 -0.65 -6.09 -15.78
C VAL A 44 -1.30 -7.23 -16.56
N GLN A 45 -0.84 -7.48 -17.77
CA GLN A 45 -1.37 -8.50 -18.66
C GLN A 45 -0.34 -9.61 -18.87
N ALA A 46 -0.69 -10.82 -18.44
CA ALA A 46 0.12 -12.01 -18.62
C ALA A 46 -0.47 -12.86 -19.75
N PRO A 47 0.27 -13.11 -20.84
CA PRO A 47 -0.19 -13.96 -21.92
C PRO A 47 -0.23 -15.42 -21.50
N VAL A 48 -1.22 -16.15 -21.97
CA VAL A 48 -1.41 -17.58 -21.75
C VAL A 48 -1.71 -18.25 -23.09
N THR A 49 -1.03 -19.34 -23.35
CA THR A 49 -1.20 -20.12 -24.60
C THR A 49 -1.97 -21.41 -24.33
N ASN A 50 -2.76 -21.86 -25.27
CA ASN A 50 -3.41 -23.17 -25.17
C ASN A 50 -2.38 -24.27 -24.92
N GLY A 51 -2.61 -25.09 -23.90
CA GLY A 51 -1.71 -26.15 -23.45
C GLY A 51 -0.75 -25.75 -22.33
N ASP A 52 -0.69 -24.46 -21.94
CA ASP A 52 0.11 -24.04 -20.81
C ASP A 52 -0.38 -24.70 -19.52
N ASN A 53 0.56 -25.30 -18.80
CA ASN A 53 0.30 -25.86 -17.47
C ASN A 53 0.38 -24.78 -16.38
N VAL A 54 -0.01 -25.14 -15.15
CA VAL A 54 -0.06 -24.22 -14.02
C VAL A 54 1.28 -23.51 -13.74
N THR A 55 2.41 -24.18 -13.96
CA THR A 55 3.74 -23.61 -13.74
C THR A 55 4.09 -22.58 -14.82
N MET A 56 3.75 -22.85 -16.08
CA MET A 56 3.97 -21.93 -17.20
C MET A 56 3.14 -20.67 -17.04
N ILE A 57 1.86 -20.81 -16.68
CA ILE A 57 0.96 -19.67 -16.41
C ILE A 57 1.49 -18.83 -15.23
N ALA A 58 1.92 -19.47 -14.16
CA ALA A 58 2.49 -18.76 -12.99
C ALA A 58 3.78 -18.03 -13.37
N SER A 59 4.64 -18.62 -14.21
CA SER A 59 5.85 -17.94 -14.70
C SER A 59 5.50 -16.73 -15.57
N SER A 60 4.52 -16.87 -16.47
CA SER A 60 4.06 -15.74 -17.30
C SER A 60 3.52 -14.58 -16.46
N ILE A 61 2.76 -14.86 -15.39
CA ILE A 61 2.29 -13.84 -14.46
C ILE A 61 3.45 -13.17 -13.72
N GLN A 62 4.41 -13.95 -13.22
CA GLN A 62 5.63 -13.43 -12.59
C GLN A 62 6.37 -12.48 -13.52
N ASP A 63 6.64 -12.91 -14.74
CA ASP A 63 7.43 -12.14 -15.71
C ASP A 63 6.72 -10.85 -16.10
N ALA A 64 5.40 -10.91 -16.31
CA ALA A 64 4.59 -9.74 -16.61
C ALA A 64 4.61 -8.71 -15.47
N ILE A 65 4.51 -9.14 -14.21
CA ILE A 65 4.57 -8.25 -13.04
C ILE A 65 5.97 -7.64 -12.90
N ASN A 66 7.02 -8.44 -13.02
CA ASN A 66 8.40 -7.97 -12.88
C ASN A 66 8.85 -7.07 -14.04
N ALA A 67 8.19 -7.15 -15.20
CA ALA A 67 8.42 -6.24 -16.33
C ALA A 67 7.97 -4.80 -16.05
N VAL A 68 7.18 -4.56 -14.99
CA VAL A 68 6.71 -3.23 -14.58
C VAL A 68 7.41 -2.79 -13.27
N PRO A 69 8.57 -2.14 -13.33
CA PRO A 69 9.38 -1.84 -12.15
C PRO A 69 8.74 -0.81 -11.21
N THR A 70 7.74 -0.07 -11.66
CA THR A 70 6.99 0.91 -10.85
C THR A 70 5.93 0.29 -9.95
N LEU A 71 5.65 -1.02 -10.08
CA LEU A 71 4.73 -1.70 -9.19
C LEU A 71 5.29 -1.78 -7.77
N PRO A 72 4.42 -1.70 -6.75
CA PRO A 72 4.83 -1.80 -5.35
C PRO A 72 5.17 -3.22 -4.91
N PHE A 73 5.03 -4.22 -5.79
CA PHE A 73 5.37 -5.61 -5.55
C PHE A 73 6.40 -6.13 -6.54
N THR A 74 7.15 -7.13 -6.10
CA THR A 74 7.91 -8.05 -6.96
C THR A 74 7.24 -9.42 -6.93
N ALA A 75 7.40 -10.21 -8.00
CA ALA A 75 6.81 -11.54 -8.10
C ALA A 75 7.87 -12.63 -8.16
N SER A 76 7.58 -13.76 -7.52
CA SER A 76 8.29 -15.02 -7.71
C SER A 76 7.29 -16.16 -7.91
N SER A 77 7.62 -17.19 -8.65
CA SER A 77 6.73 -18.31 -8.89
C SER A 77 7.37 -19.66 -8.55
N SER A 78 6.57 -20.57 -8.02
CA SER A 78 6.97 -21.95 -7.74
C SER A 78 5.75 -22.87 -7.82
N ALA A 79 5.85 -23.95 -8.57
CA ALA A 79 4.82 -25.02 -8.64
C ALA A 79 3.37 -24.49 -8.86
N GLY A 80 3.18 -23.50 -9.70
CA GLY A 80 1.86 -22.91 -9.98
C GLY A 80 1.39 -21.85 -8.99
N VAL A 81 2.20 -21.51 -7.98
CA VAL A 81 1.92 -20.42 -7.04
C VAL A 81 2.81 -19.22 -7.36
N VAL A 82 2.21 -18.06 -7.58
CA VAL A 82 2.92 -16.78 -7.68
C VAL A 82 2.84 -16.08 -6.33
N THR A 83 3.99 -15.76 -5.75
CA THR A 83 4.08 -14.97 -4.53
C THR A 83 4.50 -13.54 -4.89
N LEU A 84 3.63 -12.59 -4.60
CA LEU A 84 3.90 -11.17 -4.68
C LEU A 84 4.45 -10.71 -3.35
N THR A 85 5.61 -10.09 -3.34
CA THR A 85 6.25 -9.53 -2.15
C THR A 85 6.31 -8.02 -2.28
N ALA A 86 5.80 -7.29 -1.31
CA ALA A 86 5.88 -5.84 -1.28
C ALA A 86 7.34 -5.38 -1.32
N ARG A 87 7.64 -4.34 -2.11
CA ARG A 87 9.02 -3.82 -2.23
C ARG A 87 9.51 -3.19 -0.94
N HIS A 88 8.58 -2.64 -0.16
CA HIS A 88 8.87 -2.02 1.12
C HIS A 88 8.31 -2.85 2.27
N LYS A 89 9.10 -2.96 3.33
CA LYS A 89 8.67 -3.57 4.58
C LYS A 89 7.71 -2.64 5.33
N GLY A 90 6.98 -3.20 6.28
CA GLY A 90 6.06 -2.45 7.10
C GLY A 90 4.60 -2.66 6.73
N LEU A 91 3.73 -1.91 7.38
CA LEU A 91 2.27 -2.05 7.26
C LEU A 91 1.72 -1.57 5.91
N CYS A 92 2.45 -0.70 5.19
CA CYS A 92 1.98 -0.09 3.94
C CYS A 92 1.63 -1.10 2.83
N GLY A 93 2.30 -2.26 2.82
CA GLY A 93 2.01 -3.32 1.85
C GLY A 93 0.67 -4.04 2.07
N ASN A 94 0.11 -3.99 3.28
CA ASN A 94 -1.13 -4.68 3.63
C ASN A 94 -2.38 -4.07 2.99
N GLU A 95 -2.32 -2.79 2.65
CA GLU A 95 -3.45 -2.04 2.12
C GLU A 95 -3.49 -2.00 0.58
N ILE A 96 -2.49 -2.58 -0.08
CA ILE A 96 -2.42 -2.59 -1.55
C ILE A 96 -3.28 -3.73 -2.08
N PRO A 97 -4.42 -3.43 -2.76
CA PRO A 97 -5.30 -4.46 -3.27
C PRO A 97 -4.66 -5.18 -4.47
N VAL A 98 -4.82 -6.49 -4.51
CA VAL A 98 -4.49 -7.32 -5.67
C VAL A 98 -5.76 -8.04 -6.11
N SER A 99 -6.13 -7.89 -7.38
CA SER A 99 -7.33 -8.51 -7.94
C SER A 99 -7.08 -9.02 -9.35
N LEU A 100 -7.94 -9.92 -9.80
CA LEU A 100 -7.93 -10.46 -11.16
C LEU A 100 -9.15 -9.93 -11.90
N ASN A 101 -8.97 -9.63 -13.19
CA ASN A 101 -10.07 -9.30 -14.10
C ASN A 101 -11.06 -8.30 -13.49
N TYR A 102 -10.58 -7.17 -12.98
CA TYR A 102 -11.36 -6.19 -12.23
C TYR A 102 -12.63 -5.72 -12.96
N TYR A 103 -12.54 -5.53 -14.27
CA TYR A 103 -13.69 -5.13 -15.06
C TYR A 103 -14.58 -6.29 -15.52
N GLY A 104 -14.19 -7.53 -15.24
CA GLY A 104 -14.96 -8.73 -15.51
C GLY A 104 -15.38 -8.89 -16.98
N PHE A 105 -16.41 -9.71 -17.20
CA PHE A 105 -16.92 -10.01 -18.54
C PHE A 105 -17.37 -8.74 -19.30
N GLY A 106 -18.00 -7.80 -18.63
CA GLY A 106 -18.44 -6.54 -19.24
C GLY A 106 -17.29 -5.67 -19.74
N GLY A 107 -16.11 -5.79 -19.16
CA GLY A 107 -14.88 -5.13 -19.60
C GLY A 107 -14.02 -5.99 -20.54
N GLY A 108 -14.49 -7.16 -20.94
CA GLY A 108 -13.74 -8.11 -21.77
C GLY A 108 -12.62 -8.83 -21.03
N GLU A 109 -12.67 -8.84 -19.69
CA GLU A 109 -11.66 -9.47 -18.85
C GLU A 109 -12.18 -10.80 -18.29
N VAL A 110 -11.78 -11.89 -18.92
CA VAL A 110 -12.13 -13.25 -18.52
C VAL A 110 -10.86 -14.09 -18.46
N LEU A 111 -10.77 -15.02 -17.52
CA LEU A 111 -9.68 -15.98 -17.52
C LEU A 111 -9.80 -16.89 -18.76
N PRO A 112 -8.67 -17.28 -19.39
CA PRO A 112 -8.67 -18.28 -20.45
C PRO A 112 -9.33 -19.57 -19.98
N ALA A 113 -10.04 -20.26 -20.87
CA ALA A 113 -10.73 -21.49 -20.53
C ALA A 113 -9.76 -22.53 -19.94
N GLY A 114 -10.20 -23.22 -18.88
CA GLY A 114 -9.43 -24.18 -18.10
C GLY A 114 -8.58 -23.55 -16.99
N VAL A 115 -8.26 -22.25 -17.06
CA VAL A 115 -7.46 -21.57 -16.04
C VAL A 115 -8.33 -21.13 -14.86
N GLN A 116 -7.90 -21.47 -13.66
CA GLN A 116 -8.47 -20.97 -12.42
C GLN A 116 -7.36 -20.38 -11.54
N ILE A 117 -7.58 -19.23 -10.96
CA ILE A 117 -6.60 -18.55 -10.10
C ILE A 117 -7.31 -18.04 -8.85
N ALA A 118 -6.80 -18.47 -7.69
CA ALA A 118 -7.23 -17.95 -6.40
C ALA A 118 -6.24 -16.90 -5.89
N VAL A 119 -6.76 -15.77 -5.44
CA VAL A 119 -5.97 -14.71 -4.79
C VAL A 119 -6.16 -14.84 -3.29
N ALA A 120 -5.08 -14.88 -2.54
CA ALA A 120 -5.12 -14.94 -1.09
C ALA A 120 -4.06 -14.00 -0.47
N THR A 121 -4.40 -13.40 0.66
CA THR A 121 -3.42 -12.70 1.49
C THR A 121 -2.42 -13.71 2.03
N GLY A 122 -1.13 -13.44 1.86
CA GLY A 122 -0.06 -14.25 2.43
C GLY A 122 0.34 -13.74 3.82
N THR A 123 1.64 -13.52 4.04
CA THR A 123 2.13 -12.95 5.30
C THR A 123 1.85 -11.45 5.33
N ALA A 124 1.28 -10.98 6.44
CA ALA A 124 1.09 -9.55 6.64
C ALA A 124 2.44 -8.83 6.83
N GLY A 125 2.57 -7.67 6.24
CA GLY A 125 3.68 -6.76 6.51
C GLY A 125 3.62 -6.26 7.95
N THR A 126 4.77 -6.11 8.59
CA THR A 126 4.89 -5.71 10.00
C THR A 126 5.90 -4.61 10.18
N GLY A 127 5.77 -3.86 11.29
CA GLY A 127 6.66 -2.78 11.67
C GLY A 127 6.22 -1.42 11.13
N ALA A 128 6.32 -0.41 11.98
CA ALA A 128 6.09 0.98 11.63
C ALA A 128 7.44 1.64 11.26
N PRO A 129 7.44 2.68 10.43
CA PRO A 129 8.64 3.46 10.16
C PRO A 129 9.04 4.27 11.41
N VAL A 130 10.33 4.57 11.53
CA VAL A 130 10.85 5.42 12.60
C VAL A 130 10.90 6.87 12.11
N LEU A 131 10.00 7.71 12.59
CA LEU A 131 9.85 9.10 12.13
C LEU A 131 10.78 10.09 12.84
N THR A 132 11.57 9.67 13.84
CA THR A 132 12.42 10.58 14.65
C THR A 132 13.36 11.41 13.77
N GLY A 133 13.98 10.78 12.75
CA GLY A 133 14.85 11.49 11.81
C GLY A 133 14.09 12.46 10.91
N ALA A 134 12.89 12.12 10.50
CA ALA A 134 12.04 12.99 9.68
C ALA A 134 11.58 14.22 10.48
N VAL A 135 11.15 14.02 11.73
CA VAL A 135 10.77 15.11 12.63
C VAL A 135 11.97 16.03 12.90
N ALA A 136 13.15 15.46 13.17
CA ALA A 136 14.37 16.26 13.36
C ALA A 136 14.74 17.06 12.10
N ALA A 137 14.52 16.51 10.92
CA ALA A 137 14.77 17.20 9.64
C ALA A 137 13.81 18.36 9.35
N MET A 138 12.62 18.36 9.98
CA MET A 138 11.69 19.51 9.90
C MET A 138 12.24 20.76 10.61
N ALA A 139 13.14 20.60 11.57
CA ALA A 139 13.74 21.69 12.33
C ALA A 139 12.71 22.77 12.76
N ASP A 140 13.04 24.03 12.69
CA ASP A 140 12.16 25.16 13.00
C ASP A 140 11.56 25.83 11.74
N GLU A 141 11.48 25.06 10.64
CA GLU A 141 10.80 25.53 9.42
C GLU A 141 9.27 25.47 9.61
N PRO A 142 8.54 26.53 9.28
CA PRO A 142 7.08 26.51 9.35
C PRO A 142 6.48 25.70 8.16
N PHE A 143 5.55 24.82 8.48
CA PHE A 143 4.81 24.05 7.48
C PHE A 143 3.30 24.20 7.74
N ASP A 144 2.58 24.83 6.85
CA ASP A 144 1.13 24.97 6.97
C ASP A 144 0.41 23.62 6.90
N TYR A 145 0.90 22.73 6.04
CA TYR A 145 0.32 21.41 5.79
C TYR A 145 1.38 20.33 5.83
N ILE A 146 1.16 19.30 6.63
CA ILE A 146 2.04 18.14 6.76
C ILE A 146 1.27 16.89 6.35
N GLY A 147 1.61 16.30 5.22
CA GLY A 147 1.06 15.01 4.78
C GLY A 147 1.80 13.86 5.44
N LEU A 148 1.12 13.05 6.24
CA LEU A 148 1.66 11.83 6.84
C LEU A 148 1.10 10.61 6.09
N PRO A 149 1.91 9.89 5.30
CA PRO A 149 1.44 8.71 4.57
C PRO A 149 1.26 7.46 5.44
N PHE A 150 1.61 7.54 6.72
CA PHE A 150 1.53 6.44 7.67
C PHE A 150 0.37 6.66 8.64
N ASN A 151 -0.47 5.65 8.82
CA ASN A 151 -1.67 5.73 9.67
C ASN A 151 -1.61 4.80 10.89
N ASP A 152 -0.44 4.21 11.15
CA ASP A 152 -0.21 3.40 12.33
C ASP A 152 -0.06 4.26 13.59
N THR A 153 -0.39 3.67 14.74
CA THR A 153 -0.41 4.36 16.04
C THR A 153 0.93 5.00 16.41
N ALA A 154 2.05 4.35 16.11
CA ALA A 154 3.37 4.87 16.47
C ALA A 154 3.73 6.12 15.65
N SER A 155 3.47 6.07 14.34
CA SER A 155 3.70 7.19 13.41
C SER A 155 2.83 8.40 13.77
N VAL A 156 1.53 8.17 13.97
CA VAL A 156 0.59 9.26 14.34
C VAL A 156 0.99 9.87 15.69
N ASN A 157 1.30 9.06 16.72
CA ASN A 157 1.70 9.56 18.04
C ASN A 157 3.01 10.35 18.00
N THR A 158 3.92 10.03 17.10
CA THR A 158 5.15 10.83 16.92
C THR A 158 4.79 12.25 16.47
N LEU A 159 3.87 12.40 15.51
CA LEU A 159 3.40 13.71 15.06
C LEU A 159 2.51 14.40 16.10
N VAL A 160 1.69 13.66 16.86
CA VAL A 160 0.95 14.21 18.02
C VAL A 160 1.91 14.87 19.00
N THR A 161 3.02 14.20 19.31
CA THR A 161 4.05 14.74 20.22
C THR A 161 4.73 15.97 19.63
N GLU A 162 5.07 15.97 18.35
CA GLU A 162 5.71 17.11 17.70
C GLU A 162 4.77 18.30 17.57
N MET A 163 3.47 18.09 17.37
CA MET A 163 2.49 19.17 17.16
C MET A 163 1.83 19.68 18.45
N ASN A 164 2.20 19.20 19.64
CA ASN A 164 1.52 19.57 20.89
C ASN A 164 1.74 21.04 21.30
N ASP A 165 0.82 21.55 22.12
CA ASP A 165 0.80 22.95 22.59
C ASP A 165 1.79 23.26 23.73
N THR A 166 2.32 22.22 24.41
CA THR A 166 3.15 22.39 25.59
C THR A 166 4.63 22.56 25.24
N SER A 167 5.16 21.68 24.42
CA SER A 167 6.58 21.63 24.05
C SER A 167 6.82 21.38 22.56
N GLY A 168 5.78 21.08 21.81
CA GLY A 168 5.81 20.84 20.38
C GLY A 168 5.79 22.12 19.55
N ARG A 169 5.48 21.98 18.28
CA ARG A 169 5.49 23.08 17.31
C ARG A 169 4.46 24.17 17.64
N TRP A 170 3.30 23.80 18.20
CA TRP A 170 2.26 24.74 18.62
C TRP A 170 2.52 25.42 19.97
N SER A 171 3.60 25.04 20.69
CA SER A 171 3.93 25.64 21.97
C SER A 171 4.20 27.14 21.84
N TYR A 172 3.95 27.86 22.92
CA TYR A 172 4.23 29.29 23.00
C TYR A 172 5.69 29.64 22.68
N ALA A 173 6.62 28.74 22.98
CA ALA A 173 8.05 28.95 22.76
C ALA A 173 8.45 28.81 21.29
N ARG A 174 7.79 27.94 20.50
CA ARG A 174 8.14 27.69 19.09
C ARG A 174 7.23 28.43 18.11
N GLN A 175 5.93 28.43 18.32
CA GLN A 175 4.93 29.11 17.47
C GLN A 175 5.01 28.72 15.97
N LEU A 176 5.33 27.46 15.72
CA LEU A 176 5.43 26.89 14.36
C LEU A 176 4.11 26.20 14.01
N TYR A 177 3.13 26.99 13.69
CA TYR A 177 1.78 26.50 13.41
C TYR A 177 1.74 25.64 12.14
N GLY A 178 0.75 24.76 12.03
CA GLY A 178 0.53 23.88 10.92
C GLY A 178 -0.43 22.77 11.28
N HIS A 179 -0.81 21.93 10.31
CA HIS A 179 -1.76 20.84 10.53
C HIS A 179 -1.33 19.59 9.81
N VAL A 180 -1.47 18.44 10.48
CA VAL A 180 -1.11 17.13 9.93
C VAL A 180 -2.35 16.47 9.33
N TYR A 181 -2.20 15.92 8.14
CA TYR A 181 -3.23 15.17 7.44
C TYR A 181 -2.76 13.75 7.18
N THR A 182 -3.57 12.78 7.57
CA THR A 182 -3.37 11.38 7.26
C THR A 182 -4.71 10.72 6.90
N ALA A 183 -4.68 9.53 6.34
CA ALA A 183 -5.88 8.81 5.93
C ALA A 183 -5.79 7.33 6.35
N LYS A 184 -6.95 6.74 6.63
CA LYS A 184 -7.07 5.33 6.98
C LYS A 184 -8.25 4.71 6.25
N THR A 185 -8.04 3.52 5.69
CA THR A 185 -9.10 2.67 5.15
C THR A 185 -9.46 1.59 6.16
N GLY A 186 -10.74 1.26 6.28
CA GLY A 186 -11.20 0.23 7.21
C GLY A 186 -12.72 0.14 7.26
N THR A 187 -13.22 -0.81 8.04
CA THR A 187 -14.65 -0.88 8.36
C THR A 187 -15.05 0.32 9.23
N LEU A 188 -16.34 0.65 9.25
CA LEU A 188 -16.84 1.74 10.08
C LEU A 188 -16.40 1.62 11.56
N SER A 189 -16.42 0.41 12.12
CA SER A 189 -16.00 0.17 13.51
C SER A 189 -14.52 0.45 13.74
N GLU A 190 -13.65 0.07 12.78
CA GLU A 190 -12.21 0.34 12.85
C GLU A 190 -11.92 1.84 12.72
N LEU A 191 -12.66 2.54 11.85
CA LEU A 191 -12.50 3.97 11.64
C LEU A 191 -12.96 4.77 12.87
N VAL A 192 -14.09 4.39 13.50
CA VAL A 192 -14.55 5.00 14.76
C VAL A 192 -13.51 4.81 15.86
N THR A 193 -13.00 3.58 16.03
CA THR A 193 -11.96 3.28 17.02
C THR A 193 -10.69 4.12 16.80
N ALA A 194 -10.28 4.27 15.54
CA ALA A 194 -9.11 5.09 15.20
C ALA A 194 -9.38 6.58 15.45
N GLY A 195 -10.58 7.07 15.16
CA GLY A 195 -10.99 8.45 15.44
C GLY A 195 -10.95 8.77 16.92
N ASP A 196 -11.46 7.87 17.77
CA ASP A 196 -11.43 8.02 19.23
C ASP A 196 -9.99 8.00 19.77
N GLN A 197 -9.13 7.16 19.21
CA GLN A 197 -7.73 7.05 19.60
C GLN A 197 -6.91 8.29 19.24
N PHE A 198 -7.20 8.92 18.10
CA PHE A 198 -6.43 10.04 17.56
C PHE A 198 -7.20 11.36 17.58
N ASN A 199 -8.05 11.57 18.57
CA ASN A 199 -8.79 12.82 18.76
C ASN A 199 -7.84 13.95 19.18
N GLN A 200 -7.12 14.51 18.21
CA GLN A 200 -6.10 15.54 18.39
C GLN A 200 -6.42 16.78 17.54
N GLN A 201 -6.28 17.95 18.13
CA GLN A 201 -6.67 19.22 17.49
C GLN A 201 -5.80 19.61 16.28
N HIS A 202 -4.56 19.13 16.19
CA HIS A 202 -3.61 19.47 15.14
C HIS A 202 -3.42 18.37 14.09
N ILE A 203 -4.24 17.31 14.15
CA ILE A 203 -4.17 16.17 13.22
C ILE A 203 -5.57 15.84 12.72
N THR A 204 -5.72 15.72 11.41
CA THR A 204 -6.93 15.19 10.78
C THR A 204 -6.65 13.80 10.23
N LEU A 205 -7.40 12.80 10.71
CA LEU A 205 -7.45 11.45 10.16
C LEU A 205 -8.71 11.31 9.29
N ALA A 206 -8.53 11.29 7.98
CA ALA A 206 -9.62 11.03 7.04
C ALA A 206 -9.89 9.52 6.95
N GLY A 207 -11.11 9.10 7.31
CA GLY A 207 -11.56 7.71 7.22
C GLY A 207 -12.23 7.40 5.88
N TYR A 208 -11.83 6.31 5.23
CA TYR A 208 -12.49 5.79 4.03
C TYR A 208 -12.99 4.38 4.31
N GLU A 209 -14.31 4.18 4.20
CA GLU A 209 -14.90 2.87 4.40
C GLU A 209 -14.45 1.91 3.29
N LYS A 210 -14.14 0.69 3.70
CA LYS A 210 -13.79 -0.41 2.80
C LYS A 210 -14.98 -1.37 2.77
N ASP A 211 -15.58 -1.50 1.59
CA ASP A 211 -16.64 -2.48 1.29
C ASP A 211 -16.14 -3.93 1.42
#